data_bdb4ca69205a9592b667834e7574f18d
#
_entry.id   bdb4ca69205a9592b667834e7574f18d
#
_cell.length_a   1.000
_cell.length_b   1.000
_cell.length_c   1.000
_cell.angle_alpha   90.00
_cell.angle_beta   90.00
_cell.angle_gamma   90.00
#
_symmetry.space_group_name_H-M   'P 1'
#
loop_
_entity.id
_entity.type
_entity.pdbx_description
1 polymer ?
#
loop_
_entity_poly.entity_id
_entity_poly.type
_entity_poly.pdbx_seq_one_letter_code
_entity_poly.pdbx_strand_id
1 'polypeptide(L)'
;MGPGKMTSQLEFHRYSKEIAGNISNVIVTYEFKTKGGGTTNLWINEEMRQHDIQLRIMDEERLWLAEYNRNENGEVLLVDPDNGQPIPHTAGMMQICRESNYDTYGEVLTLNKIERTIGDILDKDTDTGSMEVVLMGGKGFMEDFDKAIREEARANDFATPLGDKMIEDFEGGLSYGKYFRRYKTVDGHIITVKHLPFLDTGTLAENAKANGMIHPRTGRPMTSHQAFLIDLSTYNGERNVRKIRQKGQIYKIGILKGLTDIPASWGAVPNNAISTEIDMSRYEIKNSYGLQVNNATKMFHLKCVL
;
A
#
# COMPACT_ATOMS: atom_id res chain seq x y z
N MET A 1 -2.56 -26.52 -19.63
CA MET A 1 -1.60 -25.44 -19.30
C MET A 1 -1.22 -25.62 -17.84
N GLY A 2 0.08 -25.65 -17.48
CA GLY A 2 0.51 -25.63 -16.08
C GLY A 2 0.25 -24.26 -15.46
N PRO A 3 0.21 -24.18 -14.12
CA PRO A 3 0.05 -22.90 -13.45
C PRO A 3 1.21 -21.98 -13.81
N GLY A 4 0.90 -20.77 -14.23
CA GLY A 4 1.89 -19.72 -14.48
C GLY A 4 2.66 -19.42 -13.21
N LYS A 5 3.98 -19.34 -13.28
CA LYS A 5 4.83 -18.99 -12.14
C LYS A 5 5.37 -17.59 -12.34
N MET A 6 5.05 -16.71 -11.43
CA MET A 6 5.63 -15.38 -11.35
C MET A 6 6.78 -15.41 -10.35
N THR A 7 7.94 -14.91 -10.74
CA THR A 7 9.11 -14.82 -9.85
C THR A 7 9.33 -13.38 -9.43
N SER A 8 9.75 -13.18 -8.19
CA SER A 8 10.09 -11.87 -7.64
C SER A 8 11.41 -11.94 -6.90
N GLN A 9 12.04 -10.81 -6.68
CA GLN A 9 13.31 -10.69 -5.94
C GLN A 9 13.09 -9.92 -4.65
N LEU A 10 14.00 -10.12 -3.68
CA LEU A 10 14.03 -9.27 -2.49
C LEU A 10 14.72 -7.96 -2.85
N GLU A 11 14.11 -6.88 -2.46
CA GLU A 11 14.62 -5.53 -2.63
C GLU A 11 15.43 -5.09 -1.39
N PHE A 12 16.43 -4.24 -1.60
CA PHE A 12 17.27 -3.72 -0.54
C PHE A 12 17.11 -2.22 -0.48
N HIS A 13 16.73 -1.72 0.70
CA HIS A 13 16.58 -0.29 0.94
C HIS A 13 17.56 0.17 2.00
N ARG A 14 18.17 1.31 1.74
CA ARG A 14 19.03 1.99 2.70
C ARG A 14 18.53 3.42 2.87
N TYR A 15 18.30 3.77 4.10
CA TYR A 15 17.86 5.12 4.49
C TYR A 15 18.89 5.71 5.45
N SER A 16 19.19 6.98 5.28
CA SER A 16 20.09 7.70 6.15
C SER A 16 19.46 9.00 6.63
N LYS A 17 19.65 9.32 7.89
CA LYS A 17 19.35 10.61 8.50
C LYS A 17 20.61 11.16 9.13
N GLU A 18 20.94 12.39 8.76
CA GLU A 18 22.09 13.11 9.30
C GLU A 18 21.61 14.17 10.30
N ILE A 19 22.30 14.28 11.40
CA ILE A 19 22.06 15.30 12.42
C ILE A 19 23.39 16.02 12.65
N ALA A 20 23.43 17.32 12.36
CA ALA A 20 24.61 18.15 12.58
C ALA A 20 24.87 18.30 14.08
N GLY A 21 26.15 18.30 14.47
CA GLY A 21 26.56 18.34 15.87
C GLY A 21 26.10 19.58 16.64
N ASN A 22 26.03 20.73 15.95
CA ASN A 22 25.54 21.97 16.57
C ASN A 22 24.05 21.90 16.95
N ILE A 23 23.24 21.09 16.22
CA ILE A 23 21.81 20.93 16.51
C ILE A 23 21.60 20.06 17.75
N SER A 24 22.45 19.08 18.00
CA SER A 24 22.33 18.20 19.16
C SER A 24 22.48 18.96 20.49
N ASN A 25 23.15 20.12 20.46
CA ASN A 25 23.33 20.99 21.60
C ASN A 25 22.25 22.07 21.78
N VAL A 26 21.37 22.22 20.77
CA VAL A 26 20.23 23.14 20.88
C VAL A 26 19.12 22.45 21.66
N ILE A 27 18.99 22.83 22.93
CA ILE A 27 17.88 22.41 23.80
C ILE A 27 16.61 23.14 23.32
N VAL A 28 15.86 22.50 22.39
CA VAL A 28 14.50 22.93 22.08
C VAL A 28 13.57 22.25 23.07
N THR A 29 13.11 23.00 24.04
CA THR A 29 12.18 22.55 25.07
C THR A 29 10.77 22.41 24.47
N TYR A 30 10.46 21.28 23.88
CA TYR A 30 9.07 20.85 23.71
C TYR A 30 8.73 19.88 24.82
N GLU A 31 7.88 20.30 25.76
CA GLU A 31 7.34 19.42 26.78
C GLU A 31 6.19 18.61 26.21
N PHE A 32 6.43 17.33 25.91
CA PHE A 32 5.34 16.39 25.66
C PHE A 32 5.01 15.65 26.96
N LYS A 33 3.75 15.73 27.38
CA LYS A 33 3.24 14.89 28.46
C LYS A 33 3.06 13.47 27.94
N THR A 34 3.87 12.55 28.43
CA THR A 34 3.66 11.12 28.17
C THR A 34 2.43 10.62 28.92
N LYS A 35 1.82 9.54 28.44
CA LYS A 35 0.61 8.91 29.02
C LYS A 35 0.79 8.51 30.50
N GLY A 36 2.01 8.55 31.05
CA GLY A 36 2.39 8.30 32.44
C GLY A 36 2.75 9.57 33.25
N GLY A 37 2.52 10.77 32.73
CA GLY A 37 2.75 12.03 33.48
C GLY A 37 4.19 12.50 33.53
N GLY A 38 5.15 11.83 32.88
CA GLY A 38 6.55 12.26 32.79
C GLY A 38 6.76 13.27 31.66
N THR A 39 7.54 14.32 31.92
CA THR A 39 8.03 15.27 30.90
C THR A 39 9.31 14.75 30.28
N THR A 40 9.37 14.70 28.97
CA THR A 40 10.59 14.30 28.24
C THR A 40 10.94 15.37 27.21
N ASN A 41 12.19 15.84 27.23
CA ASN A 41 12.72 16.78 26.24
C ASN A 41 13.07 16.01 24.97
N LEU A 42 12.35 16.26 23.84
CA LEU A 42 12.27 15.23 22.80
C LEU A 42 12.36 15.70 21.37
N TRP A 43 13.06 16.77 21.05
CA TRP A 43 13.16 17.15 19.64
C TRP A 43 13.83 16.05 18.79
N ILE A 44 14.93 15.48 19.24
CA ILE A 44 15.65 14.41 18.51
C ILE A 44 14.79 13.14 18.44
N ASN A 45 14.08 12.79 19.50
CA ASN A 45 13.20 11.62 19.51
C ASN A 45 11.99 11.82 18.59
N GLU A 46 11.45 13.03 18.49
CA GLU A 46 10.36 13.33 17.58
C GLU A 46 10.83 13.27 16.12
N GLU A 47 12.00 13.79 15.79
CA GLU A 47 12.62 13.66 14.47
C GLU A 47 12.83 12.19 14.09
N MET A 48 13.32 11.37 15.00
CA MET A 48 13.48 9.93 14.80
C MET A 48 12.14 9.22 14.60
N ARG A 49 11.12 9.59 15.38
CA ARG A 49 9.78 9.06 15.25
C ARG A 49 9.17 9.41 13.90
N GLN A 50 9.31 10.66 13.46
CA GLN A 50 8.84 11.08 12.14
C GLN A 50 9.58 10.37 11.02
N HIS A 51 10.89 10.19 11.17
CA HIS A 51 11.68 9.43 10.22
C HIS A 51 11.21 7.97 10.11
N ASP A 52 10.95 7.29 11.22
CA ASP A 52 10.41 5.92 11.23
C ASP A 52 9.01 5.84 10.57
N ILE A 53 8.16 6.83 10.79
CA ILE A 53 6.85 6.92 10.12
C ILE A 53 7.03 7.08 8.61
N GLN A 54 7.91 8.00 8.18
CA GLN A 54 8.20 8.20 6.76
C GLN A 54 8.75 6.93 6.11
N LEU A 55 9.65 6.22 6.78
CA LEU A 55 10.17 4.94 6.28
C LEU A 55 9.07 3.90 6.08
N ARG A 56 8.13 3.81 7.01
CA ARG A 56 7.00 2.86 6.88
C ARG A 56 6.08 3.23 5.73
N ILE A 57 5.81 4.52 5.53
CA ILE A 57 5.03 5.00 4.39
C ILE A 57 5.74 4.67 3.07
N MET A 58 7.03 4.96 2.98
CA MET A 58 7.84 4.66 1.79
C MET A 58 7.93 3.15 1.52
N ASP A 59 8.07 2.32 2.57
CA ASP A 59 8.05 0.86 2.45
C ASP A 59 6.71 0.36 1.91
N GLU A 60 5.60 0.93 2.38
CA GLU A 60 4.26 0.58 1.92
C GLU A 60 4.03 1.00 0.47
N GLU A 61 4.37 2.25 0.11
CA GLU A 61 4.28 2.73 -1.26
C GLU A 61 5.08 1.86 -2.22
N ARG A 62 6.28 1.45 -1.85
CA ARG A 62 7.12 0.57 -2.68
C ARG A 62 6.52 -0.82 -2.85
N LEU A 63 5.96 -1.41 -1.79
CA LEU A 63 5.25 -2.70 -1.90
C LEU A 63 4.07 -2.64 -2.87
N TRP A 64 3.50 -1.46 -3.08
CA TRP A 64 2.45 -1.25 -4.06
C TRP A 64 2.98 -0.94 -5.47
N LEU A 65 3.96 -0.04 -5.58
CA LEU A 65 4.37 0.61 -6.83
C LEU A 65 5.61 -0.04 -7.47
N ALA A 66 6.35 -0.89 -6.75
CA ALA A 66 7.56 -1.50 -7.30
C ALA A 66 7.23 -2.34 -8.54
N GLU A 67 8.11 -2.28 -9.53
CA GLU A 67 8.05 -3.12 -10.72
C GLU A 67 9.24 -4.07 -10.74
N TYR A 68 8.99 -5.31 -11.10
CA TYR A 68 10.01 -6.34 -11.18
C TYR A 68 11.04 -5.97 -12.25
N ASN A 69 12.33 -6.05 -11.90
CA ASN A 69 13.41 -5.60 -12.77
C ASN A 69 13.77 -6.61 -13.87
N ARG A 70 12.77 -7.25 -14.46
CA ARG A 70 12.95 -8.09 -15.65
C ARG A 70 11.69 -8.02 -16.50
N ASN A 71 11.90 -8.01 -17.83
CA ASN A 71 10.80 -8.14 -18.77
C ASN A 71 10.36 -9.63 -18.91
N GLU A 72 9.37 -9.87 -19.75
CA GLU A 72 8.84 -11.21 -20.04
C GLU A 72 9.90 -12.18 -20.59
N ASN A 73 10.90 -11.66 -21.28
CA ASN A 73 12.01 -12.44 -21.83
C ASN A 73 13.12 -12.72 -20.79
N GLY A 74 12.99 -12.20 -19.56
CA GLY A 74 13.98 -12.33 -18.49
C GLY A 74 15.17 -11.36 -18.59
N GLU A 75 15.11 -10.38 -19.51
CA GLU A 75 16.13 -9.35 -19.65
C GLU A 75 16.04 -8.34 -18.53
N VAL A 76 17.18 -7.91 -18.02
CA VAL A 76 17.28 -6.92 -16.96
C VAL A 76 16.98 -5.52 -17.50
N LEU A 77 16.07 -4.80 -16.86
CA LEU A 77 15.65 -3.44 -17.25
C LEU A 77 16.51 -2.36 -16.60
N LEU A 78 16.88 -2.55 -15.34
CA LEU A 78 17.62 -1.58 -14.54
C LEU A 78 18.93 -2.19 -14.04
N VAL A 79 20.02 -1.54 -14.36
CA VAL A 79 21.39 -1.88 -13.89
C VAL A 79 21.95 -0.71 -13.09
N ASP A 80 22.75 -1.03 -12.11
CA ASP A 80 23.49 -0.06 -11.33
C ASP A 80 24.56 0.59 -12.23
N PRO A 81 24.55 1.91 -12.40
CA PRO A 81 25.50 2.61 -13.27
C PRO A 81 26.96 2.49 -12.79
N ASP A 82 27.18 2.25 -11.50
CA ASP A 82 28.51 2.23 -10.92
C ASP A 82 29.21 0.86 -11.10
N ASN A 83 28.45 -0.23 -11.05
CA ASN A 83 29.00 -1.58 -11.08
C ASN A 83 28.42 -2.49 -12.17
N GLY A 84 27.42 -2.02 -12.92
CA GLY A 84 26.78 -2.79 -14.00
C GLY A 84 25.96 -3.99 -13.54
N GLN A 85 25.72 -4.14 -12.23
CA GLN A 85 24.95 -5.25 -11.69
C GLN A 85 23.44 -4.98 -11.75
N PRO A 86 22.60 -6.01 -11.95
CA PRO A 86 21.15 -5.86 -11.89
C PRO A 86 20.71 -5.35 -10.52
N ILE A 87 19.91 -4.27 -10.52
CA ILE A 87 19.30 -3.78 -9.28
C ILE A 87 18.14 -4.71 -8.93
N PRO A 88 18.16 -5.38 -7.75
CA PRO A 88 17.07 -6.26 -7.36
C PRO A 88 15.83 -5.43 -6.98
N HIS A 89 14.73 -5.64 -7.70
CA HIS A 89 13.42 -5.06 -7.40
C HIS A 89 12.37 -6.16 -7.20
N THR A 90 11.50 -5.97 -6.23
CA THR A 90 10.35 -6.84 -5.99
C THR A 90 9.22 -6.49 -6.96
N ALA A 91 8.37 -7.46 -7.30
CA ALA A 91 7.10 -7.16 -7.95
C ALA A 91 6.14 -6.54 -6.91
N GLY A 92 5.62 -5.36 -7.20
CA GLY A 92 4.65 -4.69 -6.35
C GLY A 92 3.23 -5.22 -6.57
N MET A 93 2.34 -4.90 -5.64
CA MET A 93 0.95 -5.35 -5.68
C MET A 93 0.23 -4.87 -6.94
N MET A 94 0.47 -3.64 -7.40
CA MET A 94 -0.15 -3.10 -8.62
C MET A 94 0.26 -3.89 -9.85
N GLN A 95 1.54 -4.26 -9.96
CA GLN A 95 2.04 -5.08 -11.05
C GLN A 95 1.39 -6.47 -11.00
N ILE A 96 1.37 -7.12 -9.85
CA ILE A 96 0.79 -8.46 -9.68
C ILE A 96 -0.69 -8.46 -10.05
N CYS A 97 -1.48 -7.48 -9.61
CA CYS A 97 -2.88 -7.38 -9.96
C CYS A 97 -3.09 -7.15 -11.47
N ARG A 98 -2.26 -6.27 -12.08
CA ARG A 98 -2.34 -5.97 -13.52
C ARG A 98 -2.00 -7.18 -14.39
N GLU A 99 -1.01 -7.96 -14.01
CA GLU A 99 -0.58 -9.15 -14.75
C GLU A 99 -1.47 -10.37 -14.50
N SER A 100 -2.21 -10.38 -13.39
CA SER A 100 -3.16 -11.45 -13.09
C SER A 100 -4.45 -11.31 -13.85
N ASN A 101 -5.19 -10.24 -13.61
CA ASN A 101 -6.42 -9.91 -14.32
C ASN A 101 -6.52 -8.39 -14.45
N TYR A 102 -6.83 -7.92 -15.63
CA TYR A 102 -6.96 -6.50 -15.93
C TYR A 102 -8.23 -6.25 -16.72
N ASP A 103 -8.99 -5.24 -16.31
CA ASP A 103 -10.15 -4.78 -17.04
C ASP A 103 -10.28 -3.25 -16.91
N THR A 104 -11.09 -2.66 -17.79
CA THR A 104 -11.30 -1.23 -17.84
C THR A 104 -12.77 -0.88 -17.78
N TYR A 105 -13.08 0.29 -17.28
CA TYR A 105 -14.42 0.89 -17.42
C TYR A 105 -14.29 2.30 -18.00
N GLY A 106 -15.37 2.77 -18.61
CA GLY A 106 -15.42 4.11 -19.19
C GLY A 106 -15.69 5.19 -18.11
N GLU A 107 -16.22 6.33 -18.55
CA GLU A 107 -16.52 7.46 -17.67
C GLU A 107 -17.49 7.11 -16.51
N VAL A 108 -18.37 6.14 -16.71
CA VAL A 108 -19.38 5.70 -15.74
C VAL A 108 -19.16 4.24 -15.38
N LEU A 109 -18.99 3.98 -14.09
CA LEU A 109 -18.97 2.63 -13.55
C LEU A 109 -20.41 2.17 -13.28
N THR A 110 -20.78 0.98 -13.75
CA THR A 110 -22.10 0.39 -13.49
C THR A 110 -21.97 -0.81 -12.55
N LEU A 111 -23.03 -1.10 -11.78
CA LEU A 111 -23.05 -2.25 -10.88
C LEU A 111 -22.91 -3.57 -11.66
N ASN A 112 -23.59 -3.69 -12.79
CA ASN A 112 -23.49 -4.86 -13.67
C ASN A 112 -22.03 -5.11 -14.13
N LYS A 113 -21.26 -4.04 -14.45
CA LYS A 113 -19.85 -4.19 -14.79
C LYS A 113 -19.04 -4.73 -13.60
N ILE A 114 -19.32 -4.25 -12.40
CA ILE A 114 -18.66 -4.70 -11.18
C ILE A 114 -18.96 -6.17 -10.92
N GLU A 115 -20.25 -6.54 -10.88
CA GLU A 115 -20.69 -7.90 -10.59
C GLU A 115 -20.16 -8.90 -11.62
N ARG A 116 -20.30 -8.59 -12.90
CA ARG A 116 -19.79 -9.45 -13.96
C ARG A 116 -18.28 -9.66 -13.87
N THR A 117 -17.52 -8.58 -13.71
CA THR A 117 -16.06 -8.68 -13.71
C THR A 117 -15.54 -9.37 -12.45
N ILE A 118 -16.12 -9.07 -11.29
CA ILE A 118 -15.71 -9.69 -10.03
C ILE A 118 -16.23 -11.12 -9.94
N GLY A 119 -17.47 -11.39 -10.36
CA GLY A 119 -18.05 -12.73 -10.44
C GLY A 119 -17.19 -13.65 -11.30
N ASP A 120 -16.90 -13.26 -12.54
CA ASP A 120 -16.05 -14.02 -13.47
C ASP A 120 -14.67 -14.38 -12.91
N ILE A 121 -14.15 -13.57 -11.98
CA ILE A 121 -12.86 -13.80 -11.33
C ILE A 121 -12.99 -14.75 -10.13
N LEU A 122 -14.02 -14.56 -9.31
CA LEU A 122 -14.25 -15.39 -8.12
C LEU A 122 -14.70 -16.80 -8.51
N ASP A 123 -15.46 -16.94 -9.60
CA ASP A 123 -15.94 -18.23 -10.12
C ASP A 123 -14.83 -19.10 -10.75
N LYS A 124 -13.63 -18.54 -10.94
CA LYS A 124 -12.47 -19.33 -11.40
C LYS A 124 -11.98 -20.34 -10.37
N ASP A 125 -12.41 -20.20 -9.12
CA ASP A 125 -12.05 -21.17 -8.08
C ASP A 125 -13.08 -22.29 -8.00
N THR A 126 -12.59 -23.49 -7.77
CA THR A 126 -13.41 -24.69 -7.56
C THR A 126 -14.01 -24.75 -6.13
N ASP A 127 -13.61 -23.86 -5.25
CA ASP A 127 -14.17 -23.73 -3.92
C ASP A 127 -15.45 -22.90 -3.98
N THR A 128 -16.59 -23.56 -3.85
CA THR A 128 -17.93 -22.97 -3.95
C THR A 128 -18.37 -22.21 -2.70
N GLY A 129 -17.46 -21.97 -1.75
CA GLY A 129 -17.72 -21.20 -0.54
C GLY A 129 -17.84 -19.70 -0.81
N SER A 130 -18.60 -19.00 0.02
CA SER A 130 -18.63 -17.53 -0.01
C SER A 130 -17.26 -16.98 0.40
N MET A 131 -16.72 -16.08 -0.40
CA MET A 131 -15.40 -15.47 -0.15
C MET A 131 -15.54 -14.04 0.30
N GLU A 132 -14.63 -13.61 1.16
CA GLU A 132 -14.45 -12.19 1.49
C GLU A 132 -13.21 -11.66 0.79
N VAL A 133 -13.41 -10.72 -0.13
CA VAL A 133 -12.33 -10.06 -0.88
C VAL A 133 -12.29 -8.57 -0.57
N VAL A 134 -11.11 -7.99 -0.67
CA VAL A 134 -10.90 -6.57 -0.41
C VAL A 134 -10.66 -5.84 -1.73
N LEU A 135 -11.52 -4.87 -2.02
CA LEU A 135 -11.40 -3.97 -3.17
C LEU A 135 -10.79 -2.66 -2.67
N MET A 136 -9.54 -2.42 -3.01
CA MET A 136 -8.82 -1.21 -2.61
C MET A 136 -8.74 -0.24 -3.78
N GLY A 137 -9.25 0.97 -3.60
CA GLY A 137 -9.28 1.97 -4.68
C GLY A 137 -9.06 3.39 -4.21
N GLY A 138 -8.81 4.28 -5.17
CA GLY A 138 -8.75 5.71 -4.93
C GLY A 138 -10.15 6.29 -4.63
N LYS A 139 -10.17 7.52 -4.16
CA LYS A 139 -11.41 8.21 -3.77
C LYS A 139 -12.37 8.41 -4.95
N GLY A 140 -11.82 8.64 -6.17
CA GLY A 140 -12.63 8.74 -7.38
C GLY A 140 -13.35 7.43 -7.69
N PHE A 141 -12.66 6.29 -7.59
CA PHE A 141 -13.28 4.98 -7.74
C PHE A 141 -14.34 4.70 -6.68
N MET A 142 -14.09 5.04 -5.42
CA MET A 142 -15.06 4.85 -4.35
C MET A 142 -16.35 5.67 -4.57
N GLU A 143 -16.23 6.88 -5.10
CA GLU A 143 -17.36 7.72 -5.47
C GLU A 143 -18.14 7.13 -6.66
N ASP A 144 -17.45 6.58 -7.67
CA ASP A 144 -18.08 5.93 -8.80
C ASP A 144 -18.77 4.62 -8.40
N PHE A 145 -18.16 3.85 -7.51
CA PHE A 145 -18.74 2.64 -6.93
C PHE A 145 -20.01 2.94 -6.11
N ASP A 146 -19.96 3.94 -5.23
CA ASP A 146 -21.12 4.36 -4.43
C ASP A 146 -22.28 4.85 -5.33
N LYS A 147 -21.98 5.59 -6.40
CA LYS A 147 -22.98 6.00 -7.39
C LYS A 147 -23.61 4.83 -8.10
N ALA A 148 -22.79 3.87 -8.57
CA ALA A 148 -23.29 2.68 -9.24
C ALA A 148 -24.30 1.90 -8.39
N ILE A 149 -23.99 1.69 -7.12
CA ILE A 149 -24.90 1.03 -6.17
C ILE A 149 -26.20 1.82 -5.97
N ARG A 150 -26.09 3.15 -5.80
CA ARG A 150 -27.28 4.00 -5.57
C ARG A 150 -28.17 4.09 -6.81
N GLU A 151 -27.60 4.13 -7.99
CA GLU A 151 -28.37 4.16 -9.25
C GLU A 151 -29.16 2.86 -9.43
N GLU A 152 -28.56 1.71 -9.16
CA GLU A 152 -29.25 0.43 -9.21
C GLU A 152 -30.33 0.31 -8.13
N ALA A 153 -30.02 0.74 -6.89
CA ALA A 153 -31.02 0.76 -5.81
C ALA A 153 -32.23 1.65 -6.12
N ARG A 154 -32.03 2.75 -6.83
CA ARG A 154 -33.13 3.63 -7.28
C ARG A 154 -33.92 3.03 -8.45
N ALA A 155 -33.23 2.38 -9.40
CA ALA A 155 -33.89 1.78 -10.57
C ALA A 155 -34.84 0.64 -10.18
N ASN A 156 -34.51 -0.10 -9.13
CA ASN A 156 -35.27 -1.26 -8.68
C ASN A 156 -36.32 -0.94 -7.60
N ASP A 157 -36.62 0.34 -7.34
CA ASP A 157 -37.66 0.83 -6.38
C ASP A 157 -37.53 0.25 -4.94
N PHE A 158 -36.44 -0.45 -4.66
CA PHE A 158 -36.15 -1.02 -3.32
C PHE A 158 -35.63 0.00 -2.30
N ALA A 159 -35.40 1.22 -2.75
CA ALA A 159 -34.59 2.18 -1.97
C ALA A 159 -35.38 3.01 -0.96
N THR A 160 -36.71 2.96 -0.92
CA THR A 160 -37.44 3.95 -0.14
C THR A 160 -37.96 3.49 1.23
N PRO A 161 -38.35 2.23 1.48
CA PRO A 161 -38.71 1.84 2.87
C PRO A 161 -37.73 0.87 3.55
N LEU A 162 -36.84 0.22 2.81
CA LEU A 162 -35.89 -0.76 3.37
C LEU A 162 -34.54 -0.17 3.76
N GLY A 163 -34.25 1.06 3.35
CA GLY A 163 -32.96 1.71 3.63
C GLY A 163 -32.56 1.70 5.09
N ASP A 164 -33.52 1.85 5.98
CA ASP A 164 -33.25 1.83 7.43
C ASP A 164 -33.25 0.42 8.06
N LYS A 165 -33.98 -0.54 7.48
CA LYS A 165 -34.13 -1.88 8.08
C LYS A 165 -33.15 -2.95 7.57
N MET A 166 -32.56 -2.81 6.38
CA MET A 166 -31.47 -3.70 5.94
C MET A 166 -30.16 -3.49 6.72
N ILE A 167 -30.15 -2.55 7.62
CA ILE A 167 -28.96 -2.06 8.33
C ILE A 167 -28.84 -2.69 9.71
N GLU A 168 -29.93 -3.10 10.34
CA GLU A 168 -29.91 -3.50 11.76
C GLU A 168 -29.69 -4.99 12.04
N ASP A 169 -29.88 -5.91 11.09
CA ASP A 169 -30.00 -7.34 11.39
C ASP A 169 -28.85 -8.23 10.85
N PHE A 170 -27.75 -7.68 10.37
CA PHE A 170 -26.63 -8.50 9.94
C PHE A 170 -25.43 -8.36 10.91
N GLU A 171 -25.17 -9.37 11.71
CA GLU A 171 -23.87 -9.64 12.31
C GLU A 171 -22.83 -9.76 11.18
N GLY A 172 -22.15 -8.70 10.88
CA GLY A 172 -21.33 -8.50 9.68
C GLY A 172 -21.89 -7.43 8.75
N GLY A 173 -22.82 -6.61 9.24
CA GLY A 173 -23.71 -5.73 8.53
C GLY A 173 -23.08 -4.77 7.54
N LEU A 174 -23.85 -4.50 6.49
CA LEU A 174 -23.73 -3.31 5.69
C LEU A 174 -23.80 -2.08 6.59
N SER A 175 -22.67 -1.45 6.88
CA SER A 175 -22.64 -0.19 7.60
C SER A 175 -23.11 0.92 6.67
N TYR A 176 -24.34 1.41 6.84
CA TYR A 176 -24.82 2.60 6.15
C TYR A 176 -24.22 3.83 6.82
N GLY A 177 -23.06 4.19 6.34
CA GLY A 177 -22.59 5.56 6.47
C GLY A 177 -22.90 6.30 5.16
N LYS A 178 -22.39 7.49 4.99
CA LYS A 178 -22.48 8.25 3.73
C LYS A 178 -21.97 7.46 2.50
N TYR A 179 -21.21 6.36 2.71
CA TYR A 179 -20.61 5.51 1.68
C TYR A 179 -20.73 4.03 2.06
N PHE A 180 -21.08 3.19 1.07
CA PHE A 180 -21.08 1.74 1.23
C PHE A 180 -19.65 1.22 1.36
N ARG A 181 -19.38 0.43 2.39
CA ARG A 181 -18.07 -0.19 2.64
C ARG A 181 -18.03 -1.69 2.39
N ARG A 182 -19.17 -2.35 2.47
CA ARG A 182 -19.32 -3.78 2.23
C ARG A 182 -20.47 -4.00 1.28
N TYR A 183 -20.25 -4.88 0.32
CA TYR A 183 -21.25 -5.28 -0.66
C TYR A 183 -21.27 -6.80 -0.75
N LYS A 184 -22.46 -7.40 -0.77
CA LYS A 184 -22.65 -8.84 -0.99
C LYS A 184 -23.20 -9.05 -2.38
N THR A 185 -22.47 -9.82 -3.22
CA THR A 185 -22.92 -10.18 -4.56
C THR A 185 -24.08 -11.17 -4.51
N VAL A 186 -24.76 -11.35 -5.64
CA VAL A 186 -25.85 -12.32 -5.79
C VAL A 186 -25.37 -13.74 -5.46
N ASP A 187 -24.12 -14.08 -5.81
CA ASP A 187 -23.49 -15.37 -5.56
C ASP A 187 -23.02 -15.56 -4.11
N GLY A 188 -23.22 -14.55 -3.27
CA GLY A 188 -22.92 -14.64 -1.85
C GLY A 188 -21.53 -14.16 -1.44
N HIS A 189 -20.69 -13.72 -2.38
CA HIS A 189 -19.38 -13.18 -2.09
C HIS A 189 -19.46 -11.81 -1.42
N ILE A 190 -18.57 -11.54 -0.48
CA ILE A 190 -18.51 -10.27 0.26
C ILE A 190 -17.32 -9.45 -0.25
N ILE A 191 -17.62 -8.28 -0.78
CA ILE A 191 -16.63 -7.31 -1.25
C ILE A 191 -16.53 -6.19 -0.22
N THR A 192 -15.35 -6.04 0.39
CA THR A 192 -15.06 -4.94 1.31
C THR A 192 -14.28 -3.85 0.59
N VAL A 193 -14.85 -2.66 0.45
CA VAL A 193 -14.22 -1.54 -0.23
C VAL A 193 -13.39 -0.72 0.77
N LYS A 194 -12.12 -0.49 0.45
CA LYS A 194 -11.19 0.31 1.26
C LYS A 194 -10.53 1.40 0.40
N HIS A 195 -10.33 2.54 1.02
CA HIS A 195 -9.62 3.66 0.42
C HIS A 195 -8.10 3.42 0.43
N LEU A 196 -7.46 3.72 -0.70
CA LEU A 196 -6.03 3.64 -0.90
C LEU A 196 -5.46 5.05 -1.15
N PRO A 197 -4.96 5.75 -0.11
CA PRO A 197 -4.67 7.18 -0.16
C PRO A 197 -3.61 7.59 -1.19
N PHE A 198 -2.60 6.77 -1.45
CA PHE A 198 -1.52 7.12 -2.37
C PHE A 198 -1.97 7.21 -3.84
N LEU A 199 -3.17 6.72 -4.18
CA LEU A 199 -3.77 6.90 -5.50
C LEU A 199 -4.32 8.31 -5.71
N ASP A 200 -4.64 9.01 -4.61
CA ASP A 200 -5.21 10.37 -4.63
C ASP A 200 -4.16 11.45 -4.36
N THR A 201 -3.15 11.12 -3.59
CA THR A 201 -2.09 12.02 -3.11
C THR A 201 -0.73 11.37 -3.31
N GLY A 202 0.32 12.16 -3.25
CA GLY A 202 1.67 11.66 -3.43
C GLY A 202 2.14 11.69 -4.89
N THR A 203 3.33 11.16 -5.12
CA THR A 203 4.08 11.27 -6.38
C THR A 203 3.31 10.76 -7.60
N LEU A 204 2.57 9.65 -7.43
CA LEU A 204 1.80 9.05 -8.52
C LEU A 204 0.67 9.97 -8.99
N ALA A 205 -0.09 10.54 -8.04
CA ALA A 205 -1.20 11.43 -8.32
C ALA A 205 -0.71 12.79 -8.88
N GLU A 206 0.38 13.31 -8.37
CA GLU A 206 0.99 14.55 -8.84
C GLU A 206 1.53 14.40 -10.26
N ASN A 207 2.21 13.31 -10.58
CA ASN A 207 2.66 13.00 -11.93
C ASN A 207 1.47 12.88 -12.90
N ALA A 208 0.39 12.24 -12.49
CA ALA A 208 -0.81 12.14 -13.32
C ALA A 208 -1.42 13.52 -13.60
N LYS A 209 -1.49 14.39 -12.60
CA LYS A 209 -1.96 15.79 -12.79
C LYS A 209 -1.03 16.60 -13.70
N ALA A 210 0.28 16.49 -13.51
CA ALA A 210 1.27 17.18 -14.32
C ALA A 210 1.20 16.78 -15.81
N ASN A 211 0.87 15.52 -16.09
CA ASN A 211 0.68 14.99 -17.43
C ASN A 211 -0.74 15.23 -18.00
N GLY A 212 -1.59 16.00 -17.32
CA GLY A 212 -2.94 16.29 -17.76
C GLY A 212 -3.91 15.09 -17.65
N MET A 213 -3.52 14.02 -16.98
CA MET A 213 -4.35 12.84 -16.76
C MET A 213 -5.36 13.10 -15.63
N ILE A 214 -6.35 13.95 -15.95
CA ILE A 214 -7.40 14.39 -15.02
C ILE A 214 -8.74 13.89 -15.55
N HIS A 215 -9.53 13.28 -14.67
CA HIS A 215 -10.88 12.84 -15.02
C HIS A 215 -11.81 14.04 -15.22
N PRO A 216 -12.45 14.19 -16.40
CA PRO A 216 -13.15 15.42 -16.79
C PRO A 216 -14.35 15.74 -15.88
N ARG A 217 -15.05 14.71 -15.39
CA ARG A 217 -16.24 14.88 -14.56
C ARG A 217 -15.92 15.21 -13.10
N THR A 218 -14.84 14.61 -12.54
CA THR A 218 -14.54 14.72 -11.11
C THR A 218 -13.40 15.69 -10.80
N GLY A 219 -12.60 16.08 -11.82
CA GLY A 219 -11.40 16.89 -11.65
C GLY A 219 -10.28 16.21 -10.86
N ARG A 220 -10.43 14.91 -10.56
CA ARG A 220 -9.41 14.12 -9.85
C ARG A 220 -8.39 13.52 -10.81
N PRO A 221 -7.19 13.18 -10.35
CA PRO A 221 -6.24 12.46 -11.17
C PRO A 221 -6.82 11.10 -11.59
N MET A 222 -6.54 10.65 -12.80
CA MET A 222 -7.00 9.34 -13.30
C MET A 222 -6.53 8.17 -12.44
N THR A 223 -5.44 8.33 -11.69
CA THR A 223 -4.97 7.36 -10.69
C THR A 223 -5.98 7.14 -9.55
N SER A 224 -6.80 8.14 -9.24
CA SER A 224 -7.87 8.03 -8.24
C SER A 224 -9.03 7.15 -8.70
N HIS A 225 -9.22 6.98 -10.03
CA HIS A 225 -10.29 6.19 -10.66
C HIS A 225 -9.81 4.78 -11.02
N GLN A 226 -9.09 4.14 -10.13
CA GLN A 226 -8.68 2.75 -10.26
C GLN A 226 -8.82 2.00 -8.94
N ALA A 227 -8.98 0.68 -9.05
CA ALA A 227 -9.12 -0.21 -7.91
C ALA A 227 -8.42 -1.53 -8.13
N PHE A 228 -8.04 -2.16 -7.02
CA PHE A 228 -7.36 -3.45 -6.98
C PHE A 228 -8.15 -4.40 -6.10
N LEU A 229 -8.57 -5.53 -6.67
CA LEU A 229 -9.14 -6.62 -5.90
C LEU A 229 -8.00 -7.48 -5.37
N ILE A 230 -8.01 -7.72 -4.06
CA ILE A 230 -6.98 -8.48 -3.38
C ILE A 230 -7.64 -9.59 -2.59
N ASP A 231 -7.21 -10.81 -2.86
CA ASP A 231 -7.58 -11.97 -2.07
C ASP A 231 -6.61 -12.11 -0.89
N LEU A 232 -7.11 -11.87 0.32
CA LEU A 232 -6.37 -12.00 1.57
C LEU A 232 -6.62 -13.33 2.29
N SER A 233 -7.25 -14.29 1.62
CA SER A 233 -7.55 -15.60 2.16
C SER A 233 -6.28 -16.39 2.54
N THR A 234 -6.48 -17.51 3.19
CA THR A 234 -5.39 -18.38 3.61
C THR A 234 -5.38 -19.63 2.74
N TYR A 235 -4.27 -19.91 2.09
CA TYR A 235 -4.04 -21.13 1.30
C TYR A 235 -3.06 -22.05 2.01
N ASN A 236 -3.45 -23.30 2.23
CA ASN A 236 -2.61 -24.30 2.89
C ASN A 236 -2.04 -23.85 4.26
N GLY A 237 -2.82 -23.09 5.03
CA GLY A 237 -2.40 -22.56 6.33
C GLY A 237 -1.53 -21.30 6.27
N GLU A 238 -1.23 -20.79 5.07
CA GLU A 238 -0.45 -19.58 4.86
C GLU A 238 -1.29 -18.48 4.23
N ARG A 239 -1.07 -17.23 4.64
CA ARG A 239 -1.74 -16.08 4.03
C ARG A 239 -1.35 -15.94 2.56
N ASN A 240 -2.32 -15.63 1.71
CA ASN A 240 -2.10 -15.48 0.28
C ASN A 240 -1.07 -14.37 -0.04
N VAL A 241 -1.19 -13.24 0.63
CA VAL A 241 -0.26 -12.12 0.48
C VAL A 241 0.64 -12.03 1.69
N ARG A 242 1.95 -12.04 1.47
CA ARG A 242 2.96 -11.97 2.53
C ARG A 242 4.10 -11.05 2.17
N LYS A 243 4.54 -10.25 3.15
CA LYS A 243 5.83 -9.56 3.08
C LYS A 243 6.93 -10.54 3.50
N ILE A 244 7.80 -10.90 2.56
CA ILE A 244 8.95 -11.78 2.81
C ILE A 244 10.15 -10.94 3.19
N ARG A 245 10.98 -11.47 4.06
CA ARG A 245 12.20 -10.83 4.52
C ARG A 245 13.33 -11.85 4.61
N GLN A 246 14.55 -11.41 4.33
CA GLN A 246 15.72 -12.24 4.55
C GLN A 246 16.01 -12.34 6.05
N LYS A 247 16.19 -13.57 6.54
CA LYS A 247 16.54 -13.82 7.95
C LYS A 247 17.81 -13.07 8.33
N GLY A 248 17.77 -12.33 9.42
CA GLY A 248 18.90 -11.53 9.91
C GLY A 248 19.17 -10.23 9.17
N GLN A 249 18.35 -9.84 8.18
CA GLN A 249 18.47 -8.58 7.44
C GLN A 249 17.29 -7.62 7.67
N ILE A 250 16.54 -7.84 8.76
CA ILE A 250 15.40 -7.02 9.13
C ILE A 250 15.92 -5.82 9.91
N TYR A 251 15.70 -4.61 9.42
CA TYR A 251 16.05 -3.36 10.10
C TYR A 251 17.45 -3.40 10.73
N LYS A 252 18.47 -3.52 9.91
CA LYS A 252 19.85 -3.30 10.40
C LYS A 252 20.07 -1.82 10.59
N ILE A 253 20.42 -1.44 11.80
CA ILE A 253 20.69 -0.06 12.18
C ILE A 253 22.20 0.10 12.28
N GLY A 254 22.73 1.10 11.60
CA GLY A 254 24.10 1.57 11.71
C GLY A 254 24.12 3.01 12.24
N ILE A 255 25.02 3.31 13.16
CA ILE A 255 25.21 4.66 13.67
C ILE A 255 26.65 5.05 13.41
N LEU A 256 26.84 6.14 12.66
CA LEU A 256 28.13 6.82 12.57
C LEU A 256 28.12 7.97 13.57
N LYS A 257 29.04 7.90 14.53
CA LYS A 257 29.18 8.90 15.59
C LYS A 257 30.08 10.05 15.11
N GLY A 258 29.58 11.28 15.22
CA GLY A 258 30.41 12.47 15.14
C GLY A 258 31.11 12.76 16.48
N LEU A 259 31.65 13.99 16.66
CA LEU A 259 32.25 14.43 17.90
C LEU A 259 31.24 14.66 19.03
N THR A 260 29.98 14.74 18.72
CA THR A 260 28.87 15.00 19.64
C THR A 260 28.33 13.74 20.27
N ASP A 261 27.80 13.86 21.48
CA ASP A 261 27.14 12.75 22.17
C ASP A 261 25.89 12.30 21.44
N ILE A 262 25.78 10.99 21.23
CA ILE A 262 24.61 10.38 20.63
C ILE A 262 23.51 10.26 21.69
N PRO A 263 22.28 10.64 21.39
CA PRO A 263 21.16 10.47 22.31
C PRO A 263 21.01 9.01 22.76
N ALA A 264 20.75 8.79 24.03
CA ALA A 264 20.55 7.46 24.61
C ALA A 264 19.41 6.68 23.93
N SER A 265 18.46 7.40 23.33
CA SER A 265 17.36 6.82 22.54
C SER A 265 17.81 6.03 21.29
N TRP A 266 19.02 6.25 20.81
CA TRP A 266 19.59 5.52 19.67
C TRP A 266 20.19 4.15 20.06
N GLY A 267 20.15 3.83 21.33
CA GLY A 267 20.71 2.60 21.87
C GLY A 267 22.18 2.71 22.24
N ALA A 268 22.73 1.64 22.81
CA ALA A 268 24.14 1.59 23.17
C ALA A 268 25.03 1.63 21.91
N VAL A 269 25.87 2.64 21.82
CA VAL A 269 26.85 2.75 20.74
C VAL A 269 28.10 1.94 21.16
N PRO A 270 28.62 1.05 20.30
CA PRO A 270 29.85 0.35 20.58
C PRO A 270 31.00 1.34 20.81
N ASN A 271 31.87 1.05 21.78
CA ASN A 271 33.03 1.90 22.08
C ASN A 271 33.99 2.12 20.90
N ASN A 272 33.85 1.33 19.85
CA ASN A 272 34.65 1.37 18.60
C ASN A 272 33.93 2.15 17.48
N ALA A 273 33.00 3.04 17.78
CA ALA A 273 32.35 3.86 16.76
C ALA A 273 33.41 4.74 16.05
N ILE A 274 33.47 4.63 14.74
CA ILE A 274 34.38 5.41 13.89
C ILE A 274 33.83 6.83 13.81
N SER A 275 34.67 7.83 14.20
CA SER A 275 34.36 9.23 14.02
C SER A 275 34.51 9.63 12.55
N THR A 276 33.64 10.51 12.06
CA THR A 276 33.75 11.14 10.73
C THR A 276 34.51 12.46 10.86
N GLU A 277 35.14 12.94 9.78
CA GLU A 277 35.78 14.25 9.71
C GLU A 277 34.80 15.42 9.88
N ILE A 278 33.53 15.16 9.68
CA ILE A 278 32.44 16.15 9.75
C ILE A 278 31.76 15.99 11.11
N ASP A 279 31.53 17.09 11.82
CA ASP A 279 30.77 17.10 13.07
C ASP A 279 29.28 16.85 12.80
N MET A 280 28.95 15.59 12.58
CA MET A 280 27.58 15.08 12.39
C MET A 280 27.45 13.66 12.89
N SER A 281 26.28 13.32 13.37
CA SER A 281 25.89 11.93 13.62
C SER A 281 24.97 11.46 12.50
N ARG A 282 25.26 10.28 11.90
CA ARG A 282 24.44 9.68 10.84
C ARG A 282 23.80 8.41 11.36
N TYR A 283 22.49 8.33 11.23
CA TYR A 283 21.69 7.15 11.50
C TYR A 283 21.31 6.48 10.18
N GLU A 284 21.69 5.23 10.05
CA GLU A 284 21.43 4.45 8.82
C GLU A 284 20.56 3.24 9.14
N ILE A 285 19.53 3.03 8.32
CA ILE A 285 18.69 1.84 8.36
C ILE A 285 18.81 1.11 7.05
N LYS A 286 19.11 -0.19 7.10
CA LYS A 286 19.03 -1.10 5.98
C LYS A 286 17.88 -2.06 6.19
N ASN A 287 16.99 -2.17 5.22
CA ASN A 287 15.88 -3.10 5.22
C ASN A 287 15.90 -3.93 3.94
N SER A 288 15.50 -5.20 4.03
CA SER A 288 15.39 -6.08 2.87
C SER A 288 14.07 -6.82 2.94
N TYR A 289 13.26 -6.65 1.91
CA TYR A 289 11.96 -7.29 1.83
C TYR A 289 11.52 -7.50 0.38
N GLY A 290 10.49 -8.29 0.21
CA GLY A 290 9.77 -8.51 -1.03
C GLY A 290 8.34 -8.90 -0.77
N LEU A 291 7.54 -8.93 -1.81
CA LEU A 291 6.16 -9.37 -1.78
C LEU A 291 6.07 -10.78 -2.35
N GLN A 292 5.36 -11.65 -1.65
CA GLN A 292 4.97 -12.97 -2.13
C GLN A 292 3.46 -13.08 -2.18
N VAL A 293 2.97 -13.57 -3.32
CA VAL A 293 1.57 -13.94 -3.50
C VAL A 293 1.53 -15.41 -3.89
N ASN A 294 0.80 -16.22 -3.12
CA ASN A 294 0.71 -17.66 -3.36
C ASN A 294 -0.26 -17.99 -4.50
N ASN A 295 -1.39 -17.30 -4.53
CA ASN A 295 -2.40 -17.43 -5.58
C ASN A 295 -2.83 -16.04 -6.06
N ALA A 296 -2.46 -15.71 -7.29
CA ALA A 296 -2.78 -14.44 -7.91
C ALA A 296 -4.05 -14.51 -8.81
N THR A 297 -4.64 -15.68 -8.99
CA THR A 297 -5.77 -15.87 -9.93
C THR A 297 -6.98 -15.00 -9.61
N LYS A 298 -7.18 -14.67 -8.34
CA LYS A 298 -8.28 -13.82 -7.86
C LYS A 298 -7.87 -12.36 -7.67
N MET A 299 -6.65 -11.99 -8.04
CA MET A 299 -6.21 -10.61 -8.02
C MET A 299 -6.59 -9.92 -9.32
N PHE A 300 -6.94 -8.65 -9.21
CA PHE A 300 -7.51 -7.92 -10.33
C PHE A 300 -7.23 -6.44 -10.25
N HIS A 301 -7.00 -5.81 -11.39
CA HIS A 301 -6.87 -4.37 -11.53
C HIS A 301 -7.98 -3.83 -12.43
N LEU A 302 -8.82 -2.96 -11.89
CA LEU A 302 -9.86 -2.22 -12.61
C LEU A 302 -9.45 -0.75 -12.75
N LYS A 303 -9.45 -0.25 -13.98
CA LYS A 303 -9.01 1.13 -14.27
C LYS A 303 -10.02 1.86 -15.14
N CYS A 304 -10.28 3.12 -14.81
CA CYS A 304 -11.00 4.02 -15.69
C CYS A 304 -10.13 4.38 -16.91
N VAL A 305 -10.70 4.28 -18.10
CA VAL A 305 -10.10 4.69 -19.37
C VAL A 305 -11.10 5.58 -20.09
N LEU A 306 -10.67 6.76 -20.53
CA LEU A 306 -11.48 7.76 -21.24
C LEU A 306 -11.05 7.84 -22.68
#